data_ea8523561ff5477c096cdcce2207e446
#
_entry.id   ea8523561ff5477c096cdcce2207e446
#
_cell.length_a   1.000
_cell.length_b   1.000
_cell.length_c   1.000
_cell.angle_alpha   90.00
_cell.angle_beta   90.00
_cell.angle_gamma   90.00
#
_symmetry.space_group_name_H-M   'P 1'
#
loop_
_entity.id
_entity.type
_entity.pdbx_description
1 polymer ?
#
loop_
_entity_poly.entity_id
_entity_poly.type
_entity_poly.pdbx_seq_one_letter_code
_entity_poly.pdbx_strand_id
1 'polypeptide(L)'
;GKVLVYPFLNPKTSIPVKSALTTPEKILGNSLDSSHYIGGSAAVIRLAPYDYHRFHFIDNGNAGVTHEIDGNYHSVNPIAISQIPDLFSINKRSITEINTVSFGRVACIEIGALNVGSIIQTYVPGTVIRGHEKGYFQFGGSTIVLLFRPNSILFDDDLLTDSSNGIEVHVSAGESIGRKY
;
A
#
# COMPACT_ATOMS: atom_id res chain seq x y z
N GLY A 1 -1.34 12.38 -3.93
CA GLY A 1 -1.21 11.84 -2.59
C GLY A 1 0.16 12.06 -1.98
N LYS A 2 0.41 11.46 -0.82
CA LYS A 2 1.71 11.54 -0.15
C LYS A 2 2.27 10.14 0.08
N VAL A 3 3.57 9.95 -0.17
CA VAL A 3 4.24 8.64 -0.12
C VAL A 3 5.34 8.63 0.94
N LEU A 4 5.48 7.48 1.60
CA LEU A 4 6.66 7.06 2.36
C LEU A 4 7.12 5.71 1.82
N VAL A 5 8.43 5.52 1.69
CA VAL A 5 9.01 4.26 1.20
C VAL A 5 9.91 3.63 2.25
N TYR A 6 9.91 2.30 2.28
CA TYR A 6 10.68 1.47 3.18
C TYR A 6 11.48 0.47 2.34
N PRO A 7 12.78 0.69 2.14
CA PRO A 7 13.59 -0.13 1.23
C PRO A 7 13.87 -1.53 1.76
N PHE A 8 13.66 -1.76 3.06
CA PHE A 8 13.91 -3.04 3.69
C PHE A 8 12.91 -3.37 4.80
N LEU A 9 12.24 -4.50 4.68
CA LEU A 9 11.28 -5.03 5.65
C LEU A 9 11.89 -6.22 6.39
N ASN A 10 12.32 -6.07 7.64
CA ASN A 10 12.70 -7.23 8.45
C ASN A 10 11.46 -7.81 9.17
N PRO A 11 11.50 -9.06 9.71
CA PRO A 11 10.36 -9.68 10.38
C PRO A 11 9.84 -8.89 11.60
N LYS A 12 10.68 -8.03 12.17
CA LYS A 12 10.35 -7.16 13.30
C LYS A 12 10.19 -5.70 12.85
N THR A 13 10.46 -5.40 11.57
CA THR A 13 10.24 -4.05 11.06
C THR A 13 8.75 -3.84 10.97
N SER A 14 8.31 -3.14 11.92
CA SER A 14 7.12 -2.36 11.84
C SER A 14 7.32 -1.38 10.71
N ILE A 15 6.43 -1.37 9.73
CA ILE A 15 6.37 -0.30 8.74
C ILE A 15 6.06 0.95 9.56
N PRO A 16 7.04 1.81 9.88
CA PRO A 16 6.81 2.93 10.78
C PRO A 16 6.19 4.06 9.97
N VAL A 17 4.88 4.16 10.00
CA VAL A 17 4.22 5.41 9.65
C VAL A 17 4.07 6.17 10.96
N LYS A 18 5.09 6.98 11.31
CA LYS A 18 5.11 7.88 12.48
C LYS A 18 4.45 7.33 13.76
N SER A 19 4.81 6.12 14.23
CA SER A 19 4.39 5.45 15.47
C SER A 19 3.33 4.34 15.34
N ALA A 20 2.60 4.18 14.26
CA ALA A 20 1.80 2.99 14.06
C ALA A 20 2.65 1.92 13.38
N LEU A 21 2.97 0.89 14.14
CA LEU A 21 3.88 -0.18 13.72
C LEU A 21 3.04 -1.35 13.22
N THR A 22 3.04 -1.64 11.92
CA THR A 22 2.46 -2.87 11.42
C THR A 22 3.51 -3.74 10.73
N THR A 23 3.40 -5.05 10.86
CA THR A 23 4.28 -5.98 10.15
C THR A 23 3.59 -6.50 8.88
N PRO A 24 4.36 -7.01 7.88
CA PRO A 24 3.74 -7.67 6.73
C PRO A 24 2.74 -8.76 7.13
N GLU A 25 3.04 -9.54 8.17
CA GLU A 25 2.14 -10.58 8.69
C GLU A 25 0.82 -10.00 9.19
N LYS A 26 0.85 -8.94 10.00
CA LYS A 26 -0.36 -8.32 10.55
C LYS A 26 -1.22 -7.66 9.47
N ILE A 27 -0.60 -6.96 8.52
CA ILE A 27 -1.35 -6.25 7.48
C ILE A 27 -1.96 -7.22 6.46
N LEU A 28 -1.29 -8.32 6.15
CA LEU A 28 -1.78 -9.36 5.23
C LEU A 28 -2.74 -10.34 5.91
N GLY A 29 -2.64 -10.49 7.24
CA GLY A 29 -3.41 -11.50 7.96
C GLY A 29 -3.19 -12.90 7.36
N ASN A 30 -4.28 -13.65 7.18
CA ASN A 30 -4.23 -14.98 6.56
C ASN A 30 -4.49 -14.97 5.04
N SER A 31 -4.56 -13.78 4.41
CA SER A 31 -4.94 -13.67 3.00
C SER A 31 -3.80 -14.03 2.05
N LEU A 32 -2.56 -13.71 2.41
CA LEU A 32 -1.36 -14.01 1.63
C LEU A 32 -0.22 -14.47 2.56
N ASP A 33 0.70 -15.25 2.02
CA ASP A 33 1.90 -15.68 2.75
C ASP A 33 2.87 -14.49 2.89
N SER A 34 2.97 -13.97 4.10
CA SER A 34 3.81 -12.83 4.44
C SER A 34 5.31 -13.11 4.29
N SER A 35 5.73 -14.38 4.32
CA SER A 35 7.14 -14.77 4.18
C SER A 35 7.76 -14.30 2.86
N HIS A 36 6.95 -14.14 1.83
CA HIS A 36 7.37 -13.65 0.52
C HIS A 36 7.86 -12.19 0.54
N TYR A 37 7.46 -11.40 1.53
CA TYR A 37 7.74 -9.96 1.62
C TYR A 37 8.77 -9.61 2.70
N ILE A 38 9.20 -10.61 3.49
CA ILE A 38 10.29 -10.42 4.47
C ILE A 38 11.60 -10.16 3.73
N GLY A 39 12.33 -9.13 4.14
CA GLY A 39 13.53 -8.65 3.43
C GLY A 39 13.22 -7.85 2.16
N GLY A 40 11.95 -7.71 1.82
CA GLY A 40 11.47 -6.90 0.71
C GLY A 40 11.32 -5.42 1.06
N SER A 41 10.48 -4.72 0.33
CA SER A 41 10.28 -3.28 0.43
C SER A 41 8.80 -2.92 0.53
N ALA A 42 8.48 -1.72 1.02
CA ALA A 42 7.11 -1.20 1.00
C ALA A 42 7.04 0.25 0.53
N ALA A 43 5.92 0.58 -0.13
CA ALA A 43 5.49 1.96 -0.35
C ALA A 43 4.13 2.17 0.32
N VAL A 44 4.01 3.23 1.10
CA VAL A 44 2.77 3.64 1.78
C VAL A 44 2.31 4.95 1.16
N ILE A 45 1.18 4.92 0.48
CA ILE A 45 0.61 6.06 -0.24
C ILE A 45 -0.66 6.49 0.47
N ARG A 46 -0.61 7.64 1.12
CA ARG A 46 -1.73 8.22 1.86
C ARG A 46 -2.48 9.23 0.99
N LEU A 47 -3.79 9.10 0.93
CA LEU A 47 -4.69 9.99 0.19
C LEU A 47 -5.52 10.80 1.19
N ALA A 48 -5.38 12.12 1.15
CA ALA A 48 -6.24 13.04 1.87
C ALA A 48 -7.60 13.17 1.15
N PRO A 49 -8.67 13.66 1.80
CA PRO A 49 -10.01 13.73 1.18
C PRO A 49 -10.10 14.49 -0.15
N TYR A 50 -9.16 15.39 -0.42
CA TYR A 50 -9.09 16.18 -1.66
C TYR A 50 -8.17 15.56 -2.72
N ASP A 51 -7.48 14.46 -2.42
CA ASP A 51 -6.63 13.76 -3.37
C ASP A 51 -7.47 12.91 -4.35
N TYR A 52 -6.84 12.46 -5.43
CA TYR A 52 -7.43 11.51 -6.36
C TYR A 52 -7.59 10.14 -5.70
N HIS A 53 -8.80 9.59 -5.69
CA HIS A 53 -9.16 8.38 -4.93
C HIS A 53 -9.34 7.12 -5.78
N ARG A 54 -9.00 7.15 -7.07
CA ARG A 54 -8.94 5.94 -7.88
C ARG A 54 -7.52 5.37 -7.81
N PHE A 55 -7.41 4.05 -7.82
CA PHE A 55 -6.13 3.36 -7.82
C PHE A 55 -6.02 2.45 -9.05
N HIS A 56 -4.78 2.32 -9.54
CA HIS A 56 -4.46 1.74 -10.83
C HIS A 56 -3.41 0.65 -10.68
N PHE A 57 -3.37 -0.28 -11.63
CA PHE A 57 -2.31 -1.27 -11.68
C PHE A 57 -0.96 -0.63 -11.94
N ILE A 58 0.03 -0.99 -11.12
CA ILE A 58 1.39 -0.42 -11.16
C ILE A 58 2.22 -0.95 -12.33
N ASP A 59 1.85 -2.11 -12.87
CA ASP A 59 2.55 -2.78 -13.97
C ASP A 59 1.60 -3.71 -14.72
N ASN A 60 2.05 -4.19 -15.89
CA ASN A 60 1.43 -5.32 -16.57
C ASN A 60 1.59 -6.59 -15.76
N GLY A 61 0.63 -7.51 -15.84
CA GLY A 61 0.74 -8.76 -15.11
C GLY A 61 -0.55 -9.55 -15.03
N ASN A 62 -0.66 -10.33 -13.96
CA ASN A 62 -1.84 -11.09 -13.63
C ASN A 62 -2.26 -10.81 -12.20
N ALA A 63 -3.46 -10.30 -12.00
CA ALA A 63 -4.03 -9.99 -10.68
C ALA A 63 -4.91 -11.17 -10.21
N GLY A 64 -4.67 -11.57 -8.97
CA GLY A 64 -5.49 -12.56 -8.28
C GLY A 64 -6.84 -12.01 -7.83
N VAL A 65 -7.56 -12.82 -7.08
CA VAL A 65 -8.78 -12.43 -6.39
C VAL A 65 -8.45 -11.45 -5.27
N THR A 66 -9.31 -10.47 -5.05
CA THR A 66 -9.22 -9.58 -3.88
C THR A 66 -9.80 -10.26 -2.65
N HIS A 67 -9.05 -10.26 -1.57
CA HIS A 67 -9.48 -10.70 -0.25
C HIS A 67 -9.86 -9.49 0.60
N GLU A 68 -11.07 -9.47 1.12
CA GLU A 68 -11.53 -8.42 2.04
C GLU A 68 -11.29 -8.85 3.49
N ILE A 69 -10.75 -7.95 4.29
CA ILE A 69 -10.63 -8.13 5.73
C ILE A 69 -11.45 -7.03 6.39
N ASP A 70 -12.49 -7.44 7.10
CA ASP A 70 -13.31 -6.52 7.87
C ASP A 70 -12.52 -5.92 9.03
N GLY A 71 -12.89 -4.71 9.40
CA GLY A 71 -12.21 -3.97 10.46
C GLY A 71 -12.85 -2.62 10.73
N ASN A 72 -12.13 -1.81 11.49
CA ASN A 72 -12.55 -0.46 11.86
C ASN A 72 -12.34 0.54 10.71
N TYR A 73 -12.79 1.77 10.93
CA TYR A 73 -12.62 2.90 10.02
C TYR A 73 -11.94 4.08 10.74
N HIS A 74 -10.83 3.81 11.45
CA HIS A 74 -10.06 4.88 12.06
C HIS A 74 -9.44 5.79 11.00
N SER A 75 -9.33 7.09 11.31
CA SER A 75 -8.67 8.04 10.43
C SER A 75 -7.22 7.64 10.15
N VAL A 76 -6.78 7.76 8.91
CA VAL A 76 -5.37 7.56 8.51
C VAL A 76 -4.59 8.87 8.42
N ASN A 77 -5.04 9.93 9.09
CA ASN A 77 -4.26 11.15 9.19
C ASN A 77 -3.02 10.92 10.09
N PRO A 78 -1.97 11.77 9.98
CA PRO A 78 -0.72 11.58 10.74
C PRO A 78 -0.90 11.51 12.26
N ILE A 79 -1.90 12.22 12.82
CA ILE A 79 -2.19 12.20 14.26
C ILE A 79 -2.77 10.84 14.66
N ALA A 80 -3.77 10.33 13.94
CA ALA A 80 -4.36 9.03 14.23
C ALA A 80 -3.33 7.90 14.08
N ILE A 81 -2.50 7.96 13.03
CA ILE A 81 -1.41 7.00 12.79
C ILE A 81 -0.42 7.01 13.95
N SER A 82 -0.13 8.17 14.55
CA SER A 82 0.81 8.28 15.68
C SER A 82 0.24 7.79 17.02
N GLN A 83 -1.08 7.66 17.13
CA GLN A 83 -1.78 7.38 18.41
C GLN A 83 -2.37 5.98 18.48
N ILE A 84 -2.67 5.36 17.34
CA ILE A 84 -3.34 4.06 17.28
C ILE A 84 -2.34 3.00 16.78
N PRO A 85 -1.86 2.14 17.68
CA PRO A 85 -1.00 1.01 17.28
C PRO A 85 -1.69 0.12 16.24
N ASP A 86 -0.91 -0.42 15.31
CA ASP A 86 -1.38 -1.36 14.28
C ASP A 86 -2.57 -0.86 13.43
N LEU A 87 -2.79 0.46 13.33
CA LEU A 87 -3.94 1.09 12.69
C LEU A 87 -4.25 0.48 11.30
N PHE A 88 -3.22 0.25 10.49
CA PHE A 88 -3.39 -0.35 9.16
C PHE A 88 -3.84 -1.82 9.19
N SER A 89 -3.59 -2.51 10.29
CA SER A 89 -4.01 -3.91 10.47
C SER A 89 -5.40 -4.04 11.08
N ILE A 90 -5.88 -3.02 11.80
CA ILE A 90 -7.20 -3.03 12.42
C ILE A 90 -8.28 -2.39 11.56
N ASN A 91 -7.92 -1.57 10.57
CA ASN A 91 -8.87 -0.99 9.64
C ASN A 91 -9.31 -2.01 8.59
N LYS A 92 -10.56 -1.81 8.09
CA LYS A 92 -11.06 -2.54 6.92
C LYS A 92 -10.12 -2.34 5.75
N ARG A 93 -9.80 -3.43 5.06
CA ARG A 93 -8.87 -3.41 3.94
C ARG A 93 -9.16 -4.48 2.92
N SER A 94 -8.74 -4.23 1.69
CA SER A 94 -8.76 -5.18 0.58
C SER A 94 -7.33 -5.52 0.21
N ILE A 95 -7.05 -6.79 -0.07
CA ILE A 95 -5.71 -7.30 -0.37
C ILE A 95 -5.76 -8.07 -1.67
N THR A 96 -4.90 -7.70 -2.62
CA THR A 96 -4.75 -8.38 -3.90
C THR A 96 -3.29 -8.70 -4.17
N GLU A 97 -2.98 -9.94 -4.47
CA GLU A 97 -1.67 -10.31 -5.01
C GLU A 97 -1.66 -10.11 -6.53
N ILE A 98 -0.64 -9.43 -7.03
CA ILE A 98 -0.43 -9.16 -8.45
C ILE A 98 0.93 -9.73 -8.85
N ASN A 99 0.94 -10.68 -9.79
CA ASN A 99 2.17 -11.17 -10.41
C ASN A 99 2.53 -10.22 -11.57
N THR A 100 3.38 -9.24 -11.29
CA THR A 100 3.78 -8.21 -12.24
C THR A 100 4.94 -8.66 -13.11
N VAL A 101 5.06 -8.07 -14.30
CA VAL A 101 6.14 -8.37 -15.26
C VAL A 101 7.47 -7.83 -14.77
N SER A 102 7.49 -6.61 -14.21
CA SER A 102 8.74 -5.92 -13.84
C SER A 102 9.18 -6.22 -12.41
N PHE A 103 8.23 -6.29 -11.46
CA PHE A 103 8.52 -6.35 -10.02
C PHE A 103 8.25 -7.73 -9.40
N GLY A 104 7.82 -8.72 -10.22
CA GLY A 104 7.40 -10.01 -9.71
C GLY A 104 6.12 -9.91 -8.89
N ARG A 105 6.06 -10.64 -7.79
CA ARG A 105 4.89 -10.71 -6.92
C ARG A 105 4.81 -9.47 -6.01
N VAL A 106 3.71 -8.73 -6.12
CA VAL A 106 3.41 -7.53 -5.32
C VAL A 106 2.09 -7.71 -4.60
N ALA A 107 2.04 -7.42 -3.29
CA ALA A 107 0.77 -7.29 -2.58
C ALA A 107 0.31 -5.83 -2.63
N CYS A 108 -0.88 -5.62 -3.15
CA CYS A 108 -1.56 -4.33 -3.16
C CYS A 108 -2.64 -4.35 -2.09
N ILE A 109 -2.54 -3.44 -1.12
CA ILE A 109 -3.42 -3.37 0.04
C ILE A 109 -4.08 -2.00 0.05
N GLU A 110 -5.38 -1.96 -0.14
CA GLU A 110 -6.19 -0.74 -0.02
C GLU A 110 -6.83 -0.72 1.36
N ILE A 111 -6.60 0.36 2.12
CA ILE A 111 -7.04 0.51 3.51
C ILE A 111 -8.04 1.65 3.61
N GLY A 112 -9.22 1.32 4.09
CA GLY A 112 -10.27 2.30 4.38
C GLY A 112 -9.98 3.10 5.65
N ALA A 113 -10.53 4.31 5.72
CA ALA A 113 -10.43 5.18 6.88
C ALA A 113 -11.77 5.86 7.20
N LEU A 114 -11.77 6.77 8.16
CA LEU A 114 -12.95 7.53 8.57
C LEU A 114 -13.65 8.16 7.36
N ASN A 115 -14.95 7.91 7.23
CA ASN A 115 -15.82 8.33 6.11
C ASN A 115 -15.54 7.61 4.77
N VAL A 116 -14.68 6.58 4.71
CA VAL A 116 -14.58 5.71 3.53
C VAL A 116 -15.66 4.65 3.62
N GLY A 117 -16.78 4.87 2.95
CA GLY A 117 -17.91 3.95 2.95
C GLY A 117 -17.61 2.61 2.29
N SER A 118 -16.71 2.57 1.32
CA SER A 118 -16.39 1.34 0.58
C SER A 118 -15.07 1.43 -0.17
N ILE A 119 -14.39 0.29 -0.29
CA ILE A 119 -13.29 0.04 -1.21
C ILE A 119 -13.91 -0.75 -2.37
N ILE A 120 -13.97 -0.15 -3.55
CA ILE A 120 -14.63 -0.75 -4.71
C ILE A 120 -13.57 -1.25 -5.68
N GLN A 121 -13.61 -2.55 -5.98
CA GLN A 121 -12.77 -3.16 -7.01
C GLN A 121 -13.53 -3.13 -8.34
N THR A 122 -12.91 -2.59 -9.40
CA THR A 122 -13.54 -2.47 -10.74
C THR A 122 -12.95 -3.42 -11.78
N TYR A 123 -11.94 -4.21 -11.38
CA TYR A 123 -11.31 -5.19 -12.25
C TYR A 123 -11.89 -6.59 -12.08
N VAL A 124 -11.60 -7.47 -13.04
CA VAL A 124 -11.82 -8.91 -12.96
C VAL A 124 -10.47 -9.59 -12.81
N PRO A 125 -10.31 -10.59 -11.93
CA PRO A 125 -9.07 -11.35 -11.80
C PRO A 125 -8.59 -11.92 -13.13
N GLY A 126 -7.29 -11.83 -13.39
CA GLY A 126 -6.67 -12.24 -14.66
C GLY A 126 -5.64 -11.24 -15.15
N THR A 127 -5.47 -11.18 -16.48
CA THR A 127 -4.48 -10.27 -17.10
C THR A 127 -4.85 -8.81 -16.89
N VAL A 128 -3.88 -8.03 -16.44
CA VAL A 128 -4.03 -6.60 -16.17
C VAL A 128 -2.94 -5.78 -16.88
N ILE A 129 -3.25 -4.53 -17.16
CA ILE A 129 -2.39 -3.60 -17.89
C ILE A 129 -2.04 -2.43 -16.98
N ARG A 130 -0.76 -2.02 -16.99
CA ARG A 130 -0.28 -0.85 -16.25
C ARG A 130 -1.15 0.38 -16.54
N GLY A 131 -1.52 1.09 -15.48
CA GLY A 131 -2.33 2.31 -15.57
C GLY A 131 -3.83 2.06 -15.72
N HIS A 132 -4.30 0.83 -15.98
CA HIS A 132 -5.72 0.54 -15.94
C HIS A 132 -6.23 0.63 -14.50
N GLU A 133 -7.47 1.09 -14.35
CA GLU A 133 -8.10 1.20 -13.04
C GLU A 133 -8.27 -0.18 -12.40
N LYS A 134 -7.82 -0.29 -11.15
CA LYS A 134 -8.06 -1.45 -10.30
C LYS A 134 -9.31 -1.24 -9.43
N GLY A 135 -9.55 0.01 -9.02
CA GLY A 135 -10.68 0.36 -8.18
C GLY A 135 -10.63 1.79 -7.67
N TYR A 136 -11.49 2.07 -6.69
CA TYR A 136 -11.55 3.39 -6.06
C TYR A 136 -12.07 3.32 -4.62
N PHE A 137 -11.72 4.33 -3.83
CA PHE A 137 -12.29 4.58 -2.51
C PHE A 137 -13.52 5.49 -2.65
N GLN A 138 -14.61 5.13 -2.00
CA GLN A 138 -15.83 5.93 -1.98
C GLN A 138 -15.83 6.78 -0.72
N PHE A 139 -15.51 8.07 -0.86
CA PHE A 139 -15.44 9.13 0.15
C PHE A 139 -14.43 8.93 1.30
N GLY A 140 -13.71 10.00 1.65
CA GLY A 140 -12.85 10.12 2.83
C GLY A 140 -11.35 9.89 2.56
N GLY A 141 -10.54 9.97 3.62
CA GLY A 141 -9.11 9.65 3.54
C GLY A 141 -8.87 8.14 3.42
N SER A 142 -7.80 7.76 2.76
CA SER A 142 -7.46 6.35 2.49
C SER A 142 -5.96 6.15 2.38
N THR A 143 -5.54 4.89 2.38
CA THR A 143 -4.13 4.55 2.21
C THR A 143 -3.99 3.33 1.30
N ILE A 144 -2.99 3.34 0.43
CA ILE A 144 -2.57 2.18 -0.35
C ILE A 144 -1.20 1.77 0.18
N VAL A 145 -1.03 0.49 0.46
CA VAL A 145 0.27 -0.10 0.79
C VAL A 145 0.64 -1.10 -0.29
N LEU A 146 1.83 -0.93 -0.86
CA LEU A 146 2.42 -1.87 -1.80
C LEU A 146 3.56 -2.59 -1.08
N LEU A 147 3.50 -3.93 -1.04
CA LEU A 147 4.62 -4.75 -0.54
C LEU A 147 5.29 -5.44 -1.72
N PHE A 148 6.59 -5.29 -1.79
CA PHE A 148 7.46 -5.89 -2.81
C PHE A 148 8.33 -6.97 -2.19
N ARG A 149 8.64 -8.00 -2.98
CA ARG A 149 9.62 -9.02 -2.61
C ARG A 149 11.03 -8.43 -2.53
N PRO A 150 11.98 -9.12 -1.87
CA PRO A 150 13.39 -8.73 -1.91
C PRO A 150 13.88 -8.52 -3.34
N ASN A 151 14.69 -7.48 -3.55
CA ASN A 151 15.33 -7.16 -4.83
C ASN A 151 14.34 -6.99 -6.00
N SER A 152 13.17 -6.45 -5.75
CA SER A 152 12.15 -6.21 -6.79
C SER A 152 12.13 -4.77 -7.27
N ILE A 153 12.33 -3.79 -6.38
CA ILE A 153 12.23 -2.36 -6.68
C ILE A 153 13.41 -1.60 -6.10
N LEU A 154 13.90 -0.61 -6.84
CA LEU A 154 14.75 0.48 -6.36
C LEU A 154 13.91 1.75 -6.32
N PHE A 155 13.64 2.26 -5.14
CA PHE A 155 12.97 3.56 -4.98
C PHE A 155 13.89 4.69 -5.39
N ASP A 156 13.29 5.81 -5.78
CA ASP A 156 14.04 7.02 -6.15
C ASP A 156 14.73 7.62 -4.92
N ASP A 157 15.94 8.17 -5.10
CA ASP A 157 16.85 8.57 -4.00
C ASP A 157 16.28 9.69 -3.12
N ASP A 158 15.50 10.60 -3.69
CA ASP A 158 14.81 11.67 -2.97
C ASP A 158 13.75 11.07 -2.02
N LEU A 159 12.96 10.11 -2.49
CA LEU A 159 11.97 9.41 -1.67
C LEU A 159 12.64 8.64 -0.52
N LEU A 160 13.78 7.98 -0.79
CA LEU A 160 14.55 7.28 0.24
C LEU A 160 15.05 8.23 1.31
N THR A 161 15.60 9.37 0.89
CA THR A 161 16.14 10.40 1.79
C THR A 161 15.06 10.98 2.67
N ASP A 162 13.96 11.44 2.11
CA ASP A 162 12.87 12.06 2.84
C ASP A 162 12.14 11.04 3.74
N SER A 163 11.89 9.83 3.23
CA SER A 163 11.27 8.77 4.02
C SER A 163 12.11 8.36 5.23
N SER A 164 13.44 8.33 5.12
CA SER A 164 14.34 8.04 6.24
C SER A 164 14.21 9.06 7.38
N ASN A 165 13.85 10.30 7.04
CA ASN A 165 13.58 11.39 7.98
C ASN A 165 12.11 11.45 8.41
N GLY A 166 11.28 10.51 7.96
CA GLY A 166 9.84 10.47 8.25
C GLY A 166 9.04 11.57 7.56
N ILE A 167 9.56 12.12 6.46
CA ILE A 167 8.92 13.16 5.66
C ILE A 167 8.14 12.51 4.53
N GLU A 168 6.81 12.74 4.51
CA GLU A 168 5.95 12.30 3.41
C GLU A 168 6.17 13.20 2.18
N VAL A 169 6.48 12.60 1.04
CA VAL A 169 6.69 13.31 -0.23
C VAL A 169 5.38 13.34 -1.02
N HIS A 170 5.03 14.50 -1.57
CA HIS A 170 3.87 14.62 -2.46
C HIS A 170 4.19 14.00 -3.82
N VAL A 171 3.28 13.14 -4.31
CA VAL A 171 3.38 12.53 -5.65
C VAL A 171 2.05 12.65 -6.38
N SER A 172 2.12 12.82 -7.69
CA SER A 172 0.98 12.85 -8.59
C SER A 172 0.59 11.43 -9.03
N ALA A 173 -0.64 11.24 -9.46
CA ALA A 173 -1.04 9.97 -10.06
C ALA A 173 -0.24 9.71 -11.36
N GLY A 174 0.36 8.53 -11.46
CA GLY A 174 1.21 8.16 -12.60
C GLY A 174 2.67 8.60 -12.49
N GLU A 175 3.04 9.36 -11.46
CA GLU A 175 4.43 9.72 -11.19
C GLU A 175 5.23 8.48 -10.75
N SER A 176 6.49 8.40 -11.22
CA SER A 176 7.40 7.32 -10.81
C SER A 176 7.81 7.47 -9.35
N ILE A 177 7.85 6.38 -8.62
CA ILE A 177 8.38 6.29 -7.26
C ILE A 177 9.60 5.38 -7.17
N GLY A 178 10.03 4.83 -8.31
CA GLY A 178 11.15 3.90 -8.41
C GLY A 178 11.13 3.10 -9.69
N ARG A 179 12.13 2.24 -9.84
CA ARG A 179 12.33 1.39 -11.02
C ARG A 179 12.60 -0.06 -10.62
N LYS A 180 12.54 -0.96 -11.59
CA LYS A 180 12.94 -2.35 -11.41
C LYS A 180 14.38 -2.42 -10.89
N TYR A 181 14.61 -3.35 -9.97
CA TYR A 181 15.96 -3.68 -9.43
C TYR A 181 16.86 -4.22 -10.52
#